data_c6d5f3da4d32d723ae542accf6f85640
#
_entry.id   c6d5f3da4d32d723ae542accf6f85640
#
_cell.length_a   1.000
_cell.length_b   1.000
_cell.length_c   1.000
_cell.angle_alpha   90.00
_cell.angle_beta   90.00
_cell.angle_gamma   90.00
#
_symmetry.space_group_name_H-M   'P 1'
#
loop_
_entity.id
_entity.type
_entity.pdbx_description
1 polymer ?
#
loop_
_entity_poly.entity_id
_entity_poly.type
_entity_poly.pdbx_seq_one_letter_code
_entity_poly.pdbx_strand_id
1 'polypeptide(L)'
;LTVVVLTKGREEDAGRGDDIRRSLDEGDALASELARSGLDARHYAILVERAVSERDLVIAPDGVSGNLMFRALHLVGGCEAYGAPVVNLRRVFVDTTRAKSDFSDAVMLAAGLAQSIG
;
A
#
# COMPACT_ATOMS: atom_id res chain seq x y z
N LEU A 1 -6.17 11.96 -6.48
CA LEU A 1 -5.65 10.76 -5.78
C LEU A 1 -5.35 11.11 -4.32
N THR A 2 -6.03 10.46 -3.41
CA THR A 2 -5.76 10.61 -1.98
C THR A 2 -4.88 9.48 -1.49
N VAL A 3 -3.88 9.81 -0.68
CA VAL A 3 -2.87 8.87 -0.21
C VAL A 3 -2.89 8.82 1.32
N VAL A 4 -2.76 7.62 1.87
CA VAL A 4 -2.60 7.45 3.31
C VAL A 4 -1.39 6.58 3.61
N VAL A 5 -0.61 6.99 4.60
CA VAL A 5 0.53 6.24 5.11
C VAL A 5 0.11 5.58 6.42
N LEU A 6 0.32 4.27 6.52
CA LEU A 6 0.10 3.50 7.73
C LEU A 6 1.41 3.18 8.42
N THR A 7 1.35 3.03 9.74
CA THR A 7 2.49 2.75 10.60
C THR A 7 2.16 1.63 11.59
N LYS A 8 3.15 1.17 12.34
CA LYS A 8 3.04 -0.02 13.21
C LYS A 8 2.32 0.22 14.53
N GLY A 9 1.84 1.43 14.80
CA GLY A 9 1.16 1.75 16.04
C GLY A 9 0.44 3.08 15.97
N ARG A 10 -0.22 3.42 17.06
CA ARG A 10 -0.81 4.74 17.28
C ARG A 10 0.23 5.68 17.87
N GLU A 11 -0.03 6.98 17.84
CA GLU A 11 0.85 7.99 18.43
C GLU A 11 1.11 7.71 19.93
N GLU A 12 0.09 7.28 20.67
CA GLU A 12 0.21 6.93 22.08
C GLU A 12 1.04 5.66 22.33
N ASP A 13 1.34 4.88 21.29
CA ASP A 13 2.16 3.68 21.40
C ASP A 13 3.66 3.96 21.21
N ALA A 14 4.06 5.18 20.90
CA ALA A 14 5.44 5.55 20.61
C ALA A 14 6.43 5.16 21.73
N GLY A 15 5.98 5.10 22.96
CA GLY A 15 6.80 4.70 24.13
C GLY A 15 6.94 3.19 24.31
N ARG A 16 6.25 2.36 23.53
CA ARG A 16 6.24 0.91 23.69
C ARG A 16 7.44 0.20 23.07
N GLY A 17 8.20 0.87 22.22
CA GLY A 17 9.38 0.31 21.60
C GLY A 17 9.94 1.22 20.51
N ASP A 18 11.23 1.04 20.24
CA ASP A 18 11.93 1.84 19.24
C ASP A 18 11.40 1.59 17.82
N ASP A 19 10.96 0.38 17.54
CA ASP A 19 10.37 0.02 16.24
C ASP A 19 9.10 0.81 15.95
N ILE A 20 8.23 0.95 16.95
CA ILE A 20 6.97 1.68 16.80
C ILE A 20 7.27 3.17 16.61
N ARG A 21 8.17 3.73 17.42
CA ARG A 21 8.58 5.13 17.29
C ARG A 21 9.16 5.42 15.92
N ARG A 22 10.08 4.58 15.45
CA ARG A 22 10.70 4.74 14.14
C ARG A 22 9.65 4.68 13.03
N SER A 23 8.72 3.72 13.11
CA SER A 23 7.65 3.59 12.14
C SER A 23 6.77 4.84 12.09
N LEU A 24 6.39 5.39 13.24
CA LEU A 24 5.60 6.62 13.33
C LEU A 24 6.35 7.81 12.73
N ASP A 25 7.63 7.97 13.04
CA ASP A 25 8.46 9.05 12.51
C ASP A 25 8.61 8.93 10.99
N GLU A 26 8.84 7.73 10.48
CA GLU A 26 8.92 7.48 9.02
C GLU A 26 7.60 7.77 8.33
N GLY A 27 6.48 7.41 8.94
CA GLY A 27 5.14 7.68 8.42
C GLY A 27 4.85 9.16 8.33
N ASP A 28 5.16 9.92 9.37
CA ASP A 28 5.01 11.37 9.37
C ASP A 28 5.89 12.03 8.31
N ALA A 29 7.14 11.61 8.20
CA ALA A 29 8.08 12.13 7.23
C ALA A 29 7.61 11.86 5.80
N LEU A 30 7.17 10.64 5.50
CA LEU A 30 6.69 10.26 4.18
C LEU A 30 5.41 11.02 3.80
N ALA A 31 4.43 11.08 4.70
CA ALA A 31 3.20 11.80 4.45
C ALA A 31 3.47 13.29 4.18
N SER A 32 4.39 13.91 4.95
CA SER A 32 4.78 15.29 4.76
C SER A 32 5.48 15.52 3.42
N GLU A 33 6.36 14.61 3.02
CA GLU A 33 7.06 14.71 1.73
C GLU A 33 6.10 14.57 0.55
N LEU A 34 5.18 13.61 0.61
CA LEU A 34 4.16 13.43 -0.42
C LEU A 34 3.24 14.65 -0.50
N ALA A 35 2.86 15.23 0.63
CA ALA A 35 2.06 16.45 0.65
C ALA A 35 2.80 17.63 0.01
N ARG A 36 4.09 17.77 0.27
CA ARG A 36 4.92 18.81 -0.40
C ARG A 36 5.02 18.59 -1.89
N SER A 37 4.89 17.36 -2.36
CA SER A 37 4.87 17.03 -3.79
C SER A 37 3.53 17.35 -4.46
N GLY A 38 2.54 17.83 -3.73
CA GLY A 38 1.23 18.21 -4.25
C GLY A 38 0.16 17.13 -4.13
N LEU A 39 0.45 16.03 -3.43
CA LEU A 39 -0.54 14.97 -3.19
C LEU A 39 -1.33 15.24 -1.90
N ASP A 40 -2.60 14.83 -1.89
CA ASP A 40 -3.37 14.79 -0.64
C ASP A 40 -2.97 13.56 0.15
N ALA A 41 -1.89 13.69 0.92
CA ALA A 41 -1.30 12.61 1.68
C ALA A 41 -1.46 12.84 3.19
N ARG A 42 -1.85 11.79 3.89
CA ARG A 42 -2.07 11.83 5.34
C ARG A 42 -1.49 10.60 6.03
N HIS A 43 -1.22 10.73 7.32
CA HIS A 43 -0.75 9.65 8.18
C HIS A 43 -1.90 9.22 9.10
N TYR A 44 -2.32 7.96 9.02
CA TYR A 44 -3.42 7.42 9.84
C TYR A 44 -2.97 6.40 10.89
N ALA A 45 -1.69 6.42 11.25
CA ALA A 45 -1.14 5.47 12.23
C ALA A 45 -1.44 4.01 11.83
N ILE A 46 -2.03 3.21 12.71
CA ILE A 46 -2.36 1.81 12.42
C ILE A 46 -3.82 1.61 11.97
N LEU A 47 -4.54 2.69 11.70
CA LEU A 47 -5.99 2.66 11.48
C LEU A 47 -6.33 2.22 10.04
N VAL A 48 -6.07 0.95 9.73
CA VAL A 48 -6.32 0.36 8.42
C VAL A 48 -7.78 0.46 7.99
N GLU A 49 -8.71 0.35 8.93
CA GLU A 49 -10.14 0.44 8.70
C GLU A 49 -10.56 1.81 8.15
N ARG A 50 -9.92 2.88 8.61
CA ARG A 50 -10.11 4.22 8.06
C ARG A 50 -9.42 4.39 6.72
N ALA A 51 -8.19 3.92 6.63
CA ALA A 51 -7.38 4.04 5.42
C ALA A 51 -8.09 3.44 4.21
N VAL A 52 -8.55 2.20 4.33
CA VAL A 52 -9.18 1.46 3.24
C VAL A 52 -10.53 2.08 2.83
N SER A 53 -11.28 2.63 3.77
CA SER A 53 -12.61 3.21 3.47
C SER A 53 -12.55 4.65 2.98
N GLU A 54 -11.51 5.41 3.31
CA GLU A 54 -11.46 6.86 3.07
C GLU A 54 -10.48 7.27 1.95
N ARG A 55 -9.51 6.41 1.56
CA ARG A 55 -8.40 6.79 0.71
C ARG A 55 -8.24 5.89 -0.51
N ASP A 56 -7.69 6.46 -1.58
CA ASP A 56 -7.47 5.74 -2.85
C ASP A 56 -6.24 4.85 -2.81
N LEU A 57 -5.14 5.33 -2.22
CA LEU A 57 -3.88 4.61 -2.12
C LEU A 57 -3.47 4.47 -0.66
N VAL A 58 -3.25 3.23 -0.23
CA VAL A 58 -2.81 2.90 1.13
C VAL A 58 -1.38 2.38 1.07
N ILE A 59 -0.47 3.05 1.79
CA ILE A 59 0.92 2.65 1.91
C ILE A 59 1.12 1.96 3.26
N ALA A 60 1.47 0.69 3.22
CA ALA A 60 1.75 -0.10 4.42
C ALA A 60 3.14 0.25 4.99
N PRO A 61 3.37 0.03 6.30
CA PRO A 61 4.65 0.37 6.93
C PRO A 61 5.83 -0.46 6.42
N ASP A 62 5.58 -1.68 5.96
CA ASP A 62 6.59 -2.56 5.38
C ASP A 62 5.94 -3.66 4.52
N GLY A 63 6.78 -4.45 3.86
CA GLY A 63 6.30 -5.51 2.96
C GLY A 63 5.55 -6.62 3.68
N VAL A 64 5.95 -6.96 4.91
CA VAL A 64 5.29 -8.02 5.69
C VAL A 64 3.89 -7.57 6.08
N SER A 65 3.76 -6.36 6.62
CA SER A 65 2.46 -5.78 6.98
C SER A 65 1.55 -5.64 5.76
N GLY A 66 2.10 -5.15 4.65
CA GLY A 66 1.36 -5.02 3.40
C GLY A 66 0.86 -6.36 2.88
N ASN A 67 1.68 -7.39 2.93
CA ASN A 67 1.28 -8.74 2.51
C ASN A 67 0.18 -9.31 3.42
N LEU A 68 0.27 -9.13 4.73
CA LEU A 68 -0.77 -9.55 5.66
C LEU A 68 -2.10 -8.81 5.39
N MET A 69 -2.04 -7.51 5.15
CA MET A 69 -3.20 -6.71 4.78
C MET A 69 -3.85 -7.21 3.48
N PHE A 70 -3.04 -7.43 2.46
CA PHE A 70 -3.51 -7.97 1.18
C PHE A 70 -4.21 -9.31 1.38
N ARG A 71 -3.59 -10.24 2.11
CA ARG A 71 -4.17 -11.57 2.35
C ARG A 71 -5.48 -11.48 3.13
N ALA A 72 -5.55 -10.61 4.12
CA ALA A 72 -6.77 -10.40 4.90
C ALA A 72 -7.90 -9.83 4.03
N LEU A 73 -7.61 -8.82 3.22
CA LEU A 73 -8.60 -8.17 2.37
C LEU A 73 -9.07 -9.07 1.23
N HIS A 74 -8.14 -9.72 0.55
CA HIS A 74 -8.44 -10.51 -0.65
C HIS A 74 -8.93 -11.91 -0.31
N LEU A 75 -8.16 -12.67 0.49
CA LEU A 75 -8.46 -14.09 0.72
C LEU A 75 -9.55 -14.29 1.79
N VAL A 76 -9.68 -13.40 2.75
CA VAL A 76 -10.69 -13.48 3.81
C VAL A 76 -11.85 -12.54 3.52
N GLY A 77 -11.56 -11.29 3.20
CA GLY A 77 -12.57 -10.25 2.99
C GLY A 77 -13.24 -10.25 1.63
N GLY A 78 -12.74 -11.04 0.68
CA GLY A 78 -13.35 -11.15 -0.65
C GLY A 78 -13.10 -9.96 -1.58
N CYS A 79 -12.17 -9.07 -1.27
CA CYS A 79 -11.80 -7.98 -2.17
C CYS A 79 -11.13 -8.51 -3.43
N GLU A 80 -11.42 -7.88 -4.56
CA GLU A 80 -10.80 -8.25 -5.83
C GLU A 80 -9.31 -7.88 -5.85
N ALA A 81 -8.51 -8.69 -6.54
CA ALA A 81 -7.09 -8.45 -6.74
C ALA A 81 -6.74 -8.61 -8.21
N TYR A 82 -6.04 -7.62 -8.77
CA TYR A 82 -5.73 -7.56 -10.21
C TYR A 82 -4.28 -7.90 -10.52
N GLY A 83 -3.40 -7.84 -9.52
CA GLY A 83 -1.98 -8.11 -9.68
C GLY A 83 -1.14 -7.11 -8.89
N ALA A 84 0.17 -7.40 -8.79
CA ALA A 84 1.12 -6.57 -8.05
C ALA A 84 2.22 -6.06 -8.98
N PRO A 85 2.10 -4.84 -9.52
CA PRO A 85 3.14 -4.29 -10.37
C PRO A 85 4.37 -3.91 -9.55
N VAL A 86 5.54 -4.22 -10.08
CA VAL A 86 6.82 -3.81 -9.51
C VAL A 86 7.19 -2.45 -10.06
N VAL A 87 7.19 -1.42 -9.20
CA VAL A 87 7.27 -0.02 -9.63
C VAL A 87 8.70 0.51 -9.81
N ASN A 88 9.72 -0.23 -9.36
CA ASN A 88 11.12 0.20 -9.44
C ASN A 88 11.90 -0.49 -10.57
N LEU A 89 11.21 -1.05 -11.54
CA LEU A 89 11.80 -1.65 -12.73
C LEU A 89 11.56 -0.76 -13.96
N ARG A 90 12.50 -0.84 -14.90
CA ARG A 90 12.36 -0.14 -16.19
C ARG A 90 11.41 -0.84 -17.16
N ARG A 91 11.05 -2.06 -16.86
CA ARG A 91 10.11 -2.87 -17.64
C ARG A 91 8.90 -3.20 -16.81
N VAL A 92 7.78 -3.41 -17.47
CA VAL A 92 6.56 -3.82 -16.79
C VAL A 92 6.72 -5.25 -16.28
N PHE A 93 6.51 -5.42 -15.00
CA PHE A 93 6.45 -6.72 -14.34
C PHE A 93 5.26 -6.69 -13.37
N VAL A 94 4.32 -7.60 -13.56
CA VAL A 94 3.15 -7.73 -12.70
C VAL A 94 3.15 -9.14 -12.11
N ASP A 95 3.25 -9.22 -10.79
CA ASP A 95 3.12 -10.47 -10.05
C ASP A 95 1.66 -10.75 -9.72
N THR A 96 1.33 -11.99 -9.44
CA THR A 96 -0.03 -12.39 -9.09
C THR A 96 0.00 -13.50 -8.04
N THR A 97 -1.10 -13.66 -7.32
CA THR A 97 -1.19 -14.69 -6.27
C THR A 97 -1.36 -16.09 -6.86
N ARG A 98 -0.74 -17.09 -6.23
CA ARG A 98 -0.89 -18.49 -6.58
C ARG A 98 -2.31 -19.03 -6.39
N ALA A 99 -3.13 -18.32 -5.61
CA ALA A 99 -4.52 -18.70 -5.37
C ALA A 99 -5.43 -18.46 -6.57
N LYS A 100 -4.99 -17.68 -7.57
CA LYS A 100 -5.75 -17.43 -8.79
C LYS A 100 -5.49 -18.49 -9.85
N SER A 101 -6.55 -18.89 -10.54
CA SER A 101 -6.48 -19.74 -11.75
C SER A 101 -6.65 -18.94 -13.05
N ASP A 102 -7.23 -17.74 -12.97
CA ASP A 102 -7.41 -16.83 -14.09
C ASP A 102 -6.51 -15.61 -13.91
N PHE A 103 -5.62 -15.38 -14.86
CA PHE A 103 -4.63 -14.31 -14.85
C PHE A 103 -4.98 -13.16 -15.82
N SER A 104 -6.18 -13.13 -16.35
CA SER A 104 -6.63 -12.12 -17.34
C SER A 104 -6.45 -10.70 -16.80
N ASP A 105 -6.80 -10.45 -15.54
CA ASP A 105 -6.68 -9.13 -14.92
C ASP A 105 -5.22 -8.68 -14.83
N ALA A 106 -4.30 -9.59 -14.46
CA ALA A 106 -2.88 -9.29 -14.39
C ALA A 106 -2.30 -8.96 -15.78
N VAL A 107 -2.71 -9.69 -16.81
CA VAL A 107 -2.30 -9.43 -18.19
C VAL A 107 -2.82 -8.07 -18.65
N MET A 108 -4.07 -7.75 -18.38
CA MET A 108 -4.67 -6.46 -18.73
C MET A 108 -3.98 -5.29 -18.01
N LEU A 109 -3.67 -5.47 -16.74
CA LEU A 109 -2.92 -4.48 -15.96
C LEU A 109 -1.53 -4.24 -16.55
N ALA A 110 -0.81 -5.31 -16.87
CA ALA A 110 0.51 -5.24 -17.50
C ALA A 110 0.46 -4.52 -18.85
N ALA A 111 -0.53 -4.84 -19.67
CA ALA A 111 -0.73 -4.19 -20.97
C ALA A 111 -1.02 -2.70 -20.83
N GLY A 112 -1.88 -2.31 -19.88
CA GLY A 112 -2.19 -0.92 -19.60
C GLY A 112 -0.97 -0.14 -19.14
N LEU A 113 -0.17 -0.71 -18.24
CA LEU A 113 1.08 -0.10 -17.77
C LEU A 113 2.10 0.05 -18.90
N ALA A 114 2.22 -0.93 -19.76
CA ALA A 114 3.13 -0.87 -20.91
C ALA A 114 2.76 0.28 -21.85
N GLN A 115 1.47 0.51 -22.08
CA GLN A 115 0.99 1.63 -22.89
C GLN A 115 1.26 2.99 -22.24
N SER A 116 1.13 3.08 -20.91
CA SER A 116 1.35 4.35 -20.18
C SER A 116 2.84 4.72 -20.07
N ILE A 117 3.74 3.75 -20.12
CA ILE A 117 5.20 3.97 -20.05
C ILE A 117 5.79 4.20 -21.45
N GLY A 118 5.19 3.60 -22.43
CA GLY A 118 5.59 3.77 -23.85
C GLY A 118 5.16 5.11 -24.38
#